data_84cb7cf2ff48db0077f73f95a8d82060
#
_entry.id   84cb7cf2ff48db0077f73f95a8d82060
#
_cell.length_a   1.000
_cell.length_b   1.000
_cell.length_c   1.000
_cell.angle_alpha   90.00
_cell.angle_beta   90.00
_cell.angle_gamma   90.00
#
_symmetry.space_group_name_H-M   'P 1'
#
loop_
_entity.id
_entity.type
_entity.pdbx_description
1 polymer ?
#
loop_
_entity_poly.entity_id
_entity_poly.type
_entity_poly.pdbx_seq_one_letter_code
_entity_poly.pdbx_strand_id
1 'polypeptide(L)'
;MSSWPGWLVSPILEPAAKALLHFLWQGAAVGILAALYFRRAGRESADRRYGVACLFLAAMAMAPVLTFAWFWFVASSSAGGNIGKLEPALLQDLPWQPAWEGAQGPAWMKFVVLAWLLGVFVLTLRVAGGWTWVRMRIRRHSGPLSDQLCRRGHEIADRLGITRSVRFVRALHIDTPCTYGWWKPVVVLPISALTNLPPAQVEAILAHELAHIARHDYLVNLLQTLIETLLFYHPAVWWLSSRIRHEREVCADVMAVELCGDRIQ
;
A
#
# COMPACT_ATOMS: atom_id res chain seq x y z
N MET A 1 28.86 -30.70 -13.61
CA MET A 1 28.35 -30.26 -12.30
C MET A 1 28.35 -28.74 -12.31
N SER A 2 27.20 -28.11 -12.53
CA SER A 2 27.06 -26.65 -12.61
C SER A 2 27.03 -26.09 -11.19
N SER A 3 28.12 -25.44 -10.77
CA SER A 3 28.17 -24.68 -9.52
C SER A 3 27.26 -23.47 -9.66
N TRP A 4 26.09 -23.53 -9.08
CA TRP A 4 25.17 -22.39 -8.99
C TRP A 4 25.84 -21.26 -8.17
N PRO A 5 25.66 -19.99 -8.54
CA PRO A 5 26.20 -18.87 -7.77
C PRO A 5 25.76 -18.96 -6.30
N GLY A 6 26.64 -18.68 -5.34
CA GLY A 6 26.42 -18.87 -3.91
C GLY A 6 25.18 -18.16 -3.34
N TRP A 7 24.70 -17.06 -3.98
CA TRP A 7 23.47 -16.38 -3.60
C TRP A 7 22.18 -17.18 -3.90
N LEU A 8 22.23 -18.13 -4.85
CA LEU A 8 21.13 -19.09 -5.12
C LEU A 8 21.07 -20.24 -4.08
N VAL A 9 22.02 -20.32 -3.20
CA VAL A 9 22.09 -21.29 -2.08
C VAL A 9 21.80 -20.60 -0.74
N SER A 10 21.37 -19.33 -0.75
CA SER A 10 21.09 -18.55 0.45
C SER A 10 20.01 -19.21 1.32
N PRO A 11 20.25 -19.33 2.64
CA PRO A 11 19.29 -19.88 3.59
C PRO A 11 17.96 -19.09 3.65
N ILE A 12 17.93 -17.89 3.05
CA ILE A 12 16.76 -16.99 3.03
C ILE A 12 15.70 -17.44 2.00
N LEU A 13 16.12 -18.10 0.92
CA LEU A 13 15.22 -18.37 -0.20
C LEU A 13 14.09 -19.35 0.13
N GLU A 14 14.38 -20.36 0.92
CA GLU A 14 13.37 -21.36 1.29
C GLU A 14 12.30 -20.77 2.25
N PRO A 15 12.65 -20.07 3.35
CA PRO A 15 11.67 -19.35 4.17
C PRO A 15 10.86 -18.33 3.39
N ALA A 16 11.49 -17.61 2.45
CA ALA A 16 10.80 -16.63 1.62
C ALA A 16 9.77 -17.31 0.68
N ALA A 17 10.15 -18.37 -0.02
CA ALA A 17 9.23 -19.12 -0.87
C ALA A 17 8.06 -19.69 -0.07
N LYS A 18 8.32 -20.27 1.10
CA LYS A 18 7.27 -20.78 2.00
C LYS A 18 6.33 -19.66 2.43
N ALA A 19 6.84 -18.49 2.83
CA ALA A 19 6.03 -17.35 3.22
C ALA A 19 5.11 -16.87 2.08
N LEU A 20 5.64 -16.77 0.85
CA LEU A 20 4.86 -16.38 -0.33
C LEU A 20 3.73 -17.38 -0.64
N LEU A 21 4.00 -18.68 -0.53
CA LEU A 21 3.01 -19.73 -0.76
C LEU A 21 1.95 -19.79 0.35
N HIS A 22 2.37 -19.68 1.61
CA HIS A 22 1.44 -19.66 2.75
C HIS A 22 0.51 -18.45 2.69
N PHE A 23 0.98 -17.33 2.17
CA PHE A 23 0.15 -16.14 2.01
C PHE A 23 -1.06 -16.38 1.08
N LEU A 24 -1.02 -17.32 0.16
CA LEU A 24 -2.16 -17.61 -0.72
C LEU A 24 -3.43 -17.96 0.08
N TRP A 25 -3.33 -18.83 1.07
CA TRP A 25 -4.48 -19.17 1.90
C TRP A 25 -4.71 -18.15 3.03
N GLN A 26 -3.65 -17.57 3.61
CA GLN A 26 -3.75 -16.54 4.66
C GLN A 26 -4.45 -15.30 4.13
N GLY A 27 -4.03 -14.80 2.96
CA GLY A 27 -4.64 -13.66 2.29
C GLY A 27 -6.10 -13.94 1.89
N ALA A 28 -6.41 -15.17 1.46
CA ALA A 28 -7.78 -15.57 1.19
C ALA A 28 -8.65 -15.57 2.46
N ALA A 29 -8.14 -16.11 3.58
CA ALA A 29 -8.85 -16.12 4.85
C ALA A 29 -9.13 -14.68 5.35
N VAL A 30 -8.12 -13.81 5.36
CA VAL A 30 -8.29 -12.40 5.73
C VAL A 30 -9.26 -11.69 4.77
N GLY A 31 -9.18 -11.97 3.47
CA GLY A 31 -10.09 -11.43 2.46
C GLY A 31 -11.55 -11.84 2.69
N ILE A 32 -11.79 -13.11 3.05
CA ILE A 32 -13.13 -13.62 3.38
C ILE A 32 -13.66 -12.92 4.64
N LEU A 33 -12.85 -12.80 5.69
CA LEU A 33 -13.24 -12.09 6.92
C LEU A 33 -13.60 -10.63 6.64
N ALA A 34 -12.78 -9.94 5.83
CA ALA A 34 -13.06 -8.59 5.39
C ALA A 34 -14.37 -8.52 4.60
N ALA A 35 -14.61 -9.43 3.65
CA ALA A 35 -15.84 -9.47 2.88
C ALA A 35 -17.08 -9.70 3.77
N LEU A 36 -17.00 -10.58 4.75
CA LEU A 36 -18.07 -10.82 5.73
C LEU A 36 -18.34 -9.58 6.58
N TYR A 37 -17.30 -8.86 7.01
CA TYR A 37 -17.47 -7.59 7.71
C TYR A 37 -18.20 -6.57 6.84
N PHE A 38 -17.73 -6.32 5.59
CA PHE A 38 -18.33 -5.33 4.73
C PHE A 38 -19.77 -5.64 4.31
N ARG A 39 -20.16 -6.92 4.26
CA ARG A 39 -21.56 -7.31 4.06
C ARG A 39 -22.49 -6.85 5.19
N ARG A 40 -21.97 -6.69 6.40
CA ARG A 40 -22.72 -6.29 7.59
C ARG A 40 -22.57 -4.80 7.94
N ALA A 41 -21.49 -4.18 7.51
CA ALA A 41 -21.09 -2.81 7.89
C ALA A 41 -21.87 -1.69 7.16
N GLY A 42 -22.95 -2.01 6.44
CA GLY A 42 -23.68 -1.02 5.64
C GLY A 42 -24.28 0.16 6.41
N ARG A 43 -24.45 0.04 7.73
CA ARG A 43 -24.95 1.10 8.61
C ARG A 43 -23.85 1.84 9.40
N GLU A 44 -22.59 1.44 9.25
CA GLU A 44 -21.48 2.06 9.95
C GLU A 44 -21.02 3.34 9.25
N SER A 45 -20.37 4.24 10.01
CA SER A 45 -19.78 5.46 9.44
C SER A 45 -18.65 5.11 8.44
N ALA A 46 -18.45 5.99 7.46
CA ALA A 46 -17.40 5.83 6.46
C ALA A 46 -16.01 5.73 7.10
N ASP A 47 -15.73 6.53 8.12
CA ASP A 47 -14.46 6.50 8.85
C ASP A 47 -14.19 5.17 9.51
N ARG A 48 -15.22 4.54 10.13
CA ARG A 48 -15.06 3.23 10.74
C ARG A 48 -14.79 2.16 9.68
N ARG A 49 -15.54 2.16 8.58
CA ARG A 49 -15.32 1.22 7.46
C ARG A 49 -13.94 1.38 6.85
N TYR A 50 -13.49 2.62 6.65
CA TYR A 50 -12.15 2.94 6.19
C TYR A 50 -11.06 2.42 7.15
N GLY A 51 -11.18 2.71 8.44
CA GLY A 51 -10.22 2.25 9.45
C GLY A 51 -10.12 0.73 9.52
N VAL A 52 -11.27 0.02 9.50
CA VAL A 52 -11.29 -1.44 9.50
C VAL A 52 -10.70 -2.02 8.20
N ALA A 53 -10.95 -1.39 7.05
CA ALA A 53 -10.30 -1.80 5.79
C ALA A 53 -8.77 -1.68 5.87
N CYS A 54 -8.26 -0.60 6.43
CA CYS A 54 -6.82 -0.41 6.65
C CYS A 54 -6.24 -1.46 7.61
N LEU A 55 -6.97 -1.84 8.67
CA LEU A 55 -6.55 -2.90 9.59
C LEU A 55 -6.46 -4.27 8.89
N PHE A 56 -7.43 -4.63 8.06
CA PHE A 56 -7.36 -5.86 7.26
C PHE A 56 -6.18 -5.85 6.29
N LEU A 57 -5.90 -4.72 5.65
CA LEU A 57 -4.75 -4.61 4.75
C LEU A 57 -3.42 -4.73 5.52
N ALA A 58 -3.33 -4.13 6.71
CA ALA A 58 -2.17 -4.29 7.59
C ALA A 58 -2.00 -5.75 8.04
N ALA A 59 -3.09 -6.46 8.37
CA ALA A 59 -3.05 -7.88 8.69
C ALA A 59 -2.54 -8.72 7.51
N MET A 60 -2.98 -8.41 6.26
CA MET A 60 -2.45 -9.05 5.06
C MET A 60 -0.96 -8.79 4.87
N ALA A 61 -0.47 -7.59 5.15
CA ALA A 61 0.95 -7.26 5.04
C ALA A 61 1.80 -7.98 6.10
N MET A 62 1.26 -8.11 7.31
CA MET A 62 1.96 -8.77 8.43
C MET A 62 2.02 -10.29 8.29
N ALA A 63 1.03 -10.93 7.67
CA ALA A 63 0.94 -12.38 7.56
C ALA A 63 2.20 -13.02 6.92
N PRO A 64 2.67 -12.61 5.73
CA PRO A 64 3.89 -13.17 5.13
C PRO A 64 5.15 -12.81 5.93
N VAL A 65 5.20 -11.65 6.58
CA VAL A 65 6.34 -11.25 7.43
C VAL A 65 6.47 -12.17 8.64
N LEU A 66 5.37 -12.43 9.34
CA LEU A 66 5.35 -13.32 10.49
C LEU A 66 5.63 -14.77 10.07
N THR A 67 5.10 -15.20 8.94
CA THR A 67 5.36 -16.53 8.38
C THR A 67 6.82 -16.70 8.00
N PHE A 68 7.42 -15.69 7.36
CA PHE A 68 8.84 -15.67 7.05
C PHE A 68 9.71 -15.72 8.33
N ALA A 69 9.41 -14.88 9.32
CA ALA A 69 10.13 -14.84 10.58
C ALA A 69 10.06 -16.19 11.31
N TRP A 70 8.91 -16.84 11.30
CA TRP A 70 8.75 -18.17 11.88
C TRP A 70 9.64 -19.22 11.19
N PHE A 71 9.58 -19.34 9.87
CA PHE A 71 10.40 -20.30 9.14
C PHE A 71 11.89 -19.98 9.24
N TRP A 72 12.25 -18.71 9.25
CA TRP A 72 13.63 -18.28 9.48
C TRP A 72 14.13 -18.69 10.86
N PHE A 73 13.34 -18.45 11.91
CA PHE A 73 13.70 -18.81 13.27
C PHE A 73 13.86 -20.34 13.43
N VAL A 74 12.95 -21.13 12.89
CA VAL A 74 13.02 -22.58 12.89
C VAL A 74 14.27 -23.08 12.17
N ALA A 75 14.56 -22.54 10.98
CA ALA A 75 15.75 -22.92 10.21
C ALA A 75 17.05 -22.55 10.95
N SER A 76 17.11 -21.37 11.57
CA SER A 76 18.31 -20.92 12.33
C SER A 76 18.50 -21.69 13.64
N SER A 77 17.42 -22.05 14.31
CA SER A 77 17.48 -22.88 15.54
C SER A 77 17.98 -24.29 15.26
N SER A 78 17.61 -24.86 14.11
CA SER A 78 18.11 -26.16 13.66
C SER A 78 19.59 -26.15 13.30
N ALA A 79 20.11 -25.01 12.79
CA ALA A 79 21.52 -24.83 12.47
C ALA A 79 22.41 -24.52 13.69
N GLY A 80 21.83 -23.95 14.76
CA GLY A 80 22.53 -23.54 15.99
C GLY A 80 22.43 -24.52 17.18
N GLY A 81 21.63 -25.56 17.04
CA GLY A 81 21.44 -26.58 18.06
C GLY A 81 22.67 -27.48 18.22
N ASN A 82 23.63 -27.01 19.02
CA ASN A 82 24.66 -27.86 19.66
C ASN A 82 23.98 -28.76 20.73
N ILE A 83 22.98 -29.52 20.36
CA ILE A 83 22.58 -30.66 21.16
C ILE A 83 23.67 -31.69 20.93
N GLY A 84 24.56 -31.80 21.95
CA GLY A 84 25.69 -32.66 22.08
C GLY A 84 26.15 -33.36 20.81
N LYS A 85 27.37 -33.06 20.38
CA LYS A 85 28.10 -33.83 19.40
C LYS A 85 28.16 -35.30 19.88
N LEU A 86 27.06 -36.05 19.75
CA LEU A 86 27.17 -37.49 19.61
C LEU A 86 27.99 -37.70 18.33
N GLU A 87 29.14 -38.40 18.49
CA GLU A 87 30.05 -38.60 17.37
C GLU A 87 29.28 -39.00 16.08
N PRO A 88 29.59 -38.37 14.96
CA PRO A 88 28.91 -38.66 13.69
C PRO A 88 28.90 -40.15 13.31
N ALA A 89 29.87 -40.91 13.83
CA ALA A 89 30.00 -42.34 13.64
C ALA A 89 28.86 -43.18 14.25
N LEU A 90 28.25 -42.73 15.35
CA LEU A 90 27.15 -43.45 16.02
C LEU A 90 25.77 -43.21 15.35
N LEU A 91 25.65 -42.14 14.55
CA LEU A 91 24.40 -41.78 13.86
C LEU A 91 24.31 -42.36 12.44
N GLN A 92 25.42 -42.86 11.86
CA GLN A 92 25.44 -43.40 10.52
C GLN A 92 24.74 -44.78 10.40
N ASP A 93 24.61 -45.51 11.49
CA ASP A 93 24.01 -46.83 11.54
C ASP A 93 22.54 -46.87 11.95
N LEU A 94 21.89 -45.74 12.16
CA LEU A 94 20.48 -45.72 12.50
C LEU A 94 19.60 -45.95 11.27
N PRO A 95 18.66 -46.92 11.28
CA PRO A 95 17.82 -47.24 10.12
C PRO A 95 16.80 -46.17 9.78
N TRP A 96 16.75 -45.10 10.53
CA TRP A 96 15.93 -43.91 10.25
C TRP A 96 16.86 -42.68 10.27
N GLN A 97 17.27 -42.20 9.14
CA GLN A 97 17.81 -40.86 9.01
C GLN A 97 16.65 -39.91 8.77
N PRO A 98 16.48 -38.86 9.56
CA PRO A 98 15.44 -37.88 9.28
C PRO A 98 15.69 -37.26 7.92
N ALA A 99 14.77 -37.46 6.98
CA ALA A 99 14.85 -37.03 5.59
C ALA A 99 15.04 -35.51 5.39
N TRP A 100 15.17 -34.74 6.48
CA TRP A 100 15.39 -33.29 6.47
C TRP A 100 16.84 -32.85 6.71
N GLU A 101 17.75 -33.80 7.12
CA GLU A 101 19.18 -33.48 7.19
C GLU A 101 19.76 -33.42 5.77
N GLY A 102 19.89 -32.18 5.27
CA GLY A 102 20.49 -31.90 3.96
C GLY A 102 19.51 -31.69 2.81
N ALA A 103 18.22 -31.78 3.03
CA ALA A 103 17.22 -31.46 2.02
C ALA A 103 17.19 -29.94 1.78
N GLN A 104 18.03 -29.46 0.87
CA GLN A 104 17.76 -28.19 0.22
C GLN A 104 16.34 -28.28 -0.33
N GLY A 105 15.48 -27.30 0.05
CA GLY A 105 14.11 -27.27 -0.44
C GLY A 105 14.07 -27.43 -1.97
N PRO A 106 12.99 -27.99 -2.51
CA PRO A 106 12.92 -28.37 -3.92
C PRO A 106 13.32 -27.19 -4.81
N ALA A 107 14.12 -27.47 -5.83
CA ALA A 107 14.76 -26.46 -6.69
C ALA A 107 13.76 -25.43 -7.29
N TRP A 108 12.49 -25.80 -7.46
CA TRP A 108 11.44 -24.92 -7.97
C TRP A 108 11.12 -23.73 -7.04
N MET A 109 11.39 -23.84 -5.72
CA MET A 109 11.16 -22.73 -4.77
C MET A 109 11.98 -21.48 -5.12
N LYS A 110 13.17 -21.66 -5.67
CA LYS A 110 14.03 -20.56 -6.15
C LYS A 110 13.34 -19.79 -7.28
N PHE A 111 12.67 -20.50 -8.18
CA PHE A 111 11.94 -19.87 -9.28
C PHE A 111 10.72 -19.08 -8.81
N VAL A 112 10.04 -19.53 -7.73
CA VAL A 112 8.94 -18.76 -7.12
C VAL A 112 9.44 -17.40 -6.61
N VAL A 113 10.56 -17.39 -5.88
CA VAL A 113 11.14 -16.13 -5.36
C VAL A 113 11.64 -15.24 -6.50
N LEU A 114 12.31 -15.83 -7.52
CA LEU A 114 12.78 -15.06 -8.67
C LEU A 114 11.63 -14.45 -9.47
N ALA A 115 10.57 -15.22 -9.72
CA ALA A 115 9.37 -14.71 -10.41
C ALA A 115 8.70 -13.59 -9.60
N TRP A 116 8.61 -13.75 -8.28
CA TRP A 116 8.10 -12.71 -7.40
C TRP A 116 8.96 -11.44 -7.42
N LEU A 117 10.30 -11.57 -7.32
CA LEU A 117 11.22 -10.43 -7.41
C LEU A 117 11.11 -9.70 -8.74
N LEU A 118 11.01 -10.44 -9.84
CA LEU A 118 10.80 -9.87 -11.17
C LEU A 118 9.48 -9.08 -11.24
N GLY A 119 8.39 -9.64 -10.70
CA GLY A 119 7.09 -8.97 -10.64
C GLY A 119 7.15 -7.67 -9.81
N VAL A 120 7.76 -7.74 -8.62
CA VAL A 120 7.97 -6.56 -7.75
C VAL A 120 8.80 -5.49 -8.48
N PHE A 121 9.87 -5.89 -9.16
CA PHE A 121 10.74 -4.99 -9.91
C PHE A 121 9.96 -4.27 -11.04
N VAL A 122 9.23 -5.02 -11.86
CA VAL A 122 8.44 -4.46 -12.96
C VAL A 122 7.37 -3.50 -12.44
N LEU A 123 6.65 -3.87 -11.38
CA LEU A 123 5.62 -3.00 -10.79
C LEU A 123 6.23 -1.76 -10.15
N THR A 124 7.38 -1.87 -9.49
CA THR A 124 8.10 -0.71 -8.94
C THR A 124 8.51 0.26 -10.04
N LEU A 125 9.05 -0.23 -11.15
CA LEU A 125 9.39 0.61 -12.32
C LEU A 125 8.14 1.30 -12.88
N ARG A 126 7.03 0.58 -12.99
CA ARG A 126 5.76 1.14 -13.47
C ARG A 126 5.25 2.26 -12.55
N VAL A 127 5.26 2.04 -11.23
CA VAL A 127 4.83 3.03 -10.23
C VAL A 127 5.75 4.26 -10.26
N ALA A 128 7.07 4.05 -10.22
CA ALA A 128 8.06 5.13 -10.26
C ALA A 128 7.98 5.93 -11.57
N GLY A 129 7.83 5.23 -12.71
CA GLY A 129 7.67 5.85 -14.02
C GLY A 129 6.38 6.68 -14.11
N GLY A 130 5.26 6.14 -13.65
CA GLY A 130 3.98 6.85 -13.60
C GLY A 130 4.05 8.10 -12.72
N TRP A 131 4.61 7.97 -11.53
CA TRP A 131 4.77 9.09 -10.60
C TRP A 131 5.67 10.20 -11.14
N THR A 132 6.83 9.84 -11.73
CA THR A 132 7.75 10.81 -12.33
C THR A 132 7.13 11.51 -13.55
N TRP A 133 6.40 10.77 -14.38
CA TRP A 133 5.69 11.33 -15.54
C TRP A 133 4.61 12.34 -15.11
N VAL A 134 3.75 12.01 -14.16
CA VAL A 134 2.71 12.91 -13.62
C VAL A 134 3.36 14.14 -13.00
N ARG A 135 4.40 13.97 -12.18
CA ARG A 135 5.12 15.09 -11.56
C ARG A 135 5.77 16.02 -12.57
N MET A 136 6.38 15.49 -13.64
CA MET A 136 6.95 16.30 -14.71
C MET A 136 5.85 17.07 -15.46
N ARG A 137 4.72 16.42 -15.73
CA ARG A 137 3.60 17.03 -16.44
C ARG A 137 3.01 18.20 -15.64
N ILE A 138 2.80 18.02 -14.35
CA ILE A 138 2.36 19.08 -13.45
C ILE A 138 3.38 20.24 -13.44
N ARG A 139 4.66 19.95 -13.23
CA ARG A 139 5.70 20.97 -13.12
C ARG A 139 5.84 21.83 -14.39
N ARG A 140 5.68 21.24 -15.56
CA ARG A 140 5.86 21.93 -16.85
C ARG A 140 4.66 22.80 -17.24
N HIS A 141 3.46 22.45 -16.79
CA HIS A 141 2.21 23.05 -17.25
C HIS A 141 1.36 23.61 -16.10
N SER A 142 1.96 23.87 -14.95
CA SER A 142 1.27 24.50 -13.82
C SER A 142 1.62 25.99 -13.74
N GLY A 143 0.60 26.77 -13.34
CA GLY A 143 0.73 28.20 -13.04
C GLY A 143 0.11 28.54 -11.70
N PRO A 144 0.32 29.76 -11.19
CA PRO A 144 -0.31 30.18 -9.95
C PRO A 144 -1.84 30.20 -10.09
N LEU A 145 -2.53 29.87 -9.01
CA LEU A 145 -3.97 30.06 -8.89
C LEU A 145 -4.27 31.54 -8.59
N SER A 146 -5.50 32.01 -8.81
CA SER A 146 -5.88 33.38 -8.48
C SER A 146 -5.79 33.62 -6.96
N ASP A 147 -5.44 34.87 -6.57
CA ASP A 147 -5.28 35.23 -5.14
C ASP A 147 -6.57 35.03 -4.35
N GLN A 148 -7.73 35.23 -4.96
CA GLN A 148 -9.02 35.02 -4.33
C GLN A 148 -9.23 33.52 -3.99
N LEU A 149 -8.95 32.59 -4.90
CA LEU A 149 -9.06 31.17 -4.66
C LEU A 149 -7.98 30.67 -3.69
N CYS A 150 -6.78 31.23 -3.73
CA CYS A 150 -5.72 30.93 -2.78
C CYS A 150 -6.14 31.31 -1.36
N ARG A 151 -6.68 32.53 -1.14
CA ARG A 151 -7.21 32.95 0.17
C ARG A 151 -8.31 32.00 0.64
N ARG A 152 -9.23 31.66 -0.25
CA ARG A 152 -10.32 30.76 0.07
C ARG A 152 -9.82 29.37 0.46
N GLY A 153 -8.86 28.83 -0.29
CA GLY A 153 -8.21 27.56 0.03
C GLY A 153 -7.53 27.57 1.40
N HIS A 154 -6.87 28.67 1.78
CA HIS A 154 -6.25 28.78 3.10
C HIS A 154 -7.29 28.88 4.21
N GLU A 155 -8.40 29.64 4.04
CA GLU A 155 -9.51 29.68 5.00
C GLU A 155 -10.11 28.27 5.27
N ILE A 156 -10.28 27.46 4.21
CA ILE A 156 -10.76 26.08 4.33
C ILE A 156 -9.72 25.21 5.05
N ALA A 157 -8.43 25.37 4.70
CA ALA A 157 -7.34 24.63 5.33
C ALA A 157 -7.25 24.92 6.82
N ASP A 158 -7.40 26.19 7.24
CA ASP A 158 -7.42 26.60 8.64
C ASP A 158 -8.62 25.99 9.39
N ARG A 159 -9.80 25.98 8.79
CA ARG A 159 -11.01 25.32 9.35
C ARG A 159 -10.83 23.81 9.53
N LEU A 160 -10.06 23.16 8.65
CA LEU A 160 -9.69 21.75 8.75
C LEU A 160 -8.54 21.47 9.71
N GLY A 161 -7.95 22.50 10.34
CA GLY A 161 -6.81 22.37 11.23
C GLY A 161 -5.52 21.98 10.54
N ILE A 162 -5.36 22.28 9.25
CA ILE A 162 -4.15 21.97 8.49
C ILE A 162 -3.07 23.01 8.85
N THR A 163 -2.10 22.62 9.66
CA THR A 163 -0.99 23.50 10.09
C THR A 163 0.14 23.61 9.08
N ARG A 164 0.17 22.75 8.07
CA ARG A 164 1.19 22.72 7.01
C ARG A 164 0.86 23.75 5.94
N SER A 165 1.90 24.40 5.40
CA SER A 165 1.72 25.29 4.25
C SER A 165 1.28 24.52 3.02
N VAL A 166 0.08 24.80 2.53
CA VAL A 166 -0.49 24.21 1.31
C VAL A 166 -0.28 25.18 0.15
N ARG A 167 0.16 24.67 -0.98
CA ARG A 167 0.32 25.45 -2.19
C ARG A 167 -0.77 25.08 -3.20
N PHE A 168 -1.38 26.08 -3.81
CA PHE A 168 -2.43 25.93 -4.81
C PHE A 168 -1.88 26.27 -6.20
N VAL A 169 -2.11 25.41 -7.18
CA VAL A 169 -1.69 25.62 -8.56
C VAL A 169 -2.79 25.21 -9.54
N ARG A 170 -2.85 25.87 -10.69
CA ARG A 170 -3.67 25.45 -11.81
C ARG A 170 -2.83 24.65 -12.81
N ALA A 171 -3.42 23.67 -13.50
CA ALA A 171 -2.74 22.90 -14.52
C ALA A 171 -3.57 22.73 -15.80
N LEU A 172 -2.89 22.80 -16.97
CA LEU A 172 -3.52 22.79 -18.31
C LEU A 172 -3.86 21.38 -18.79
N HIS A 173 -3.07 20.38 -18.43
CA HIS A 173 -3.18 19.02 -19.00
C HIS A 173 -3.51 17.96 -17.95
N ILE A 174 -4.32 18.34 -16.99
CA ILE A 174 -4.87 17.47 -15.97
C ILE A 174 -6.38 17.66 -16.00
N ASP A 175 -7.12 16.55 -16.08
CA ASP A 175 -8.58 16.58 -16.21
C ASP A 175 -9.28 16.46 -14.85
N THR A 176 -8.57 15.95 -13.85
CA THR A 176 -9.12 15.76 -12.49
C THR A 176 -8.28 16.53 -11.47
N PRO A 177 -8.92 17.17 -10.46
CA PRO A 177 -8.22 17.73 -9.31
C PRO A 177 -7.34 16.67 -8.66
N CYS A 178 -6.24 17.05 -8.08
CA CYS A 178 -5.40 16.12 -7.34
C CYS A 178 -4.49 16.85 -6.35
N THR A 179 -4.14 16.12 -5.29
CA THR A 179 -3.20 16.59 -4.28
C THR A 179 -1.96 15.70 -4.27
N TYR A 180 -0.76 16.30 -4.23
CA TYR A 180 0.48 15.57 -4.08
C TYR A 180 1.45 16.26 -3.10
N GLY A 181 2.38 15.47 -2.56
CA GLY A 181 3.38 15.94 -1.61
C GLY A 181 2.94 15.79 -0.15
N TRP A 182 3.83 15.22 0.65
CA TRP A 182 3.54 14.98 2.07
C TRP A 182 3.96 16.18 2.95
N TRP A 183 5.19 16.65 2.79
CA TRP A 183 5.74 17.72 3.65
C TRP A 183 5.22 19.11 3.27
N LYS A 184 5.14 19.38 1.96
CA LYS A 184 4.61 20.62 1.37
C LYS A 184 3.52 20.20 0.36
N PRO A 185 2.28 19.99 0.82
CA PRO A 185 1.22 19.55 -0.07
C PRO A 185 0.91 20.61 -1.11
N VAL A 186 0.64 20.14 -2.32
CA VAL A 186 0.27 20.96 -3.46
C VAL A 186 -1.07 20.47 -3.99
N VAL A 187 -2.07 21.33 -3.95
CA VAL A 187 -3.38 21.09 -4.55
C VAL A 187 -3.33 21.61 -6.00
N VAL A 188 -3.68 20.74 -6.93
CA VAL A 188 -3.70 21.03 -8.36
C VAL A 188 -5.13 21.08 -8.85
N LEU A 189 -5.56 22.21 -9.40
CA LEU A 189 -6.87 22.35 -10.02
C LEU A 189 -6.73 22.37 -11.54
N PRO A 190 -7.52 21.58 -12.28
CA PRO A 190 -7.54 21.67 -13.74
C PRO A 190 -8.16 23.00 -14.18
N ILE A 191 -7.66 23.55 -15.26
CA ILE A 191 -8.21 24.81 -15.83
C ILE A 191 -9.66 24.61 -16.25
N SER A 192 -10.02 23.44 -16.74
CA SER A 192 -11.41 23.09 -17.08
C SER A 192 -12.40 23.25 -15.91
N ALA A 193 -11.98 22.89 -14.69
CA ALA A 193 -12.79 23.11 -13.51
C ALA A 193 -12.94 24.61 -13.16
N LEU A 194 -11.88 25.39 -13.36
CA LEU A 194 -11.89 26.82 -13.07
C LEU A 194 -12.71 27.66 -14.06
N THR A 195 -12.85 27.19 -15.30
CA THR A 195 -13.57 27.91 -16.37
C THR A 195 -15.01 27.48 -16.51
N ASN A 196 -15.33 26.22 -16.20
CA ASN A 196 -16.64 25.61 -16.49
C ASN A 196 -17.53 25.44 -15.27
N LEU A 197 -16.99 25.59 -14.05
CA LEU A 197 -17.77 25.39 -12.82
C LEU A 197 -18.06 26.70 -12.10
N PRO A 198 -19.23 26.83 -11.45
CA PRO A 198 -19.52 27.94 -10.57
C PRO A 198 -18.54 28.00 -9.38
N PRO A 199 -18.30 29.19 -8.80
CA PRO A 199 -17.37 29.35 -7.68
C PRO A 199 -17.64 28.42 -6.49
N ALA A 200 -18.90 28.17 -6.16
CA ALA A 200 -19.29 27.26 -5.08
C ALA A 200 -18.85 25.82 -5.31
N GLN A 201 -18.90 25.34 -6.57
CA GLN A 201 -18.42 24.00 -6.90
C GLN A 201 -16.90 23.91 -6.87
N VAL A 202 -16.18 24.97 -7.28
CA VAL A 202 -14.73 25.05 -7.14
C VAL A 202 -14.32 25.04 -5.67
N GLU A 203 -15.06 25.71 -4.79
CA GLU A 203 -14.83 25.67 -3.33
C GLU A 203 -15.08 24.26 -2.77
N ALA A 204 -16.11 23.55 -3.21
CA ALA A 204 -16.37 22.17 -2.80
C ALA A 204 -15.24 21.23 -3.22
N ILE A 205 -14.70 21.38 -4.43
CA ILE A 205 -13.53 20.63 -4.89
C ILE A 205 -12.31 20.95 -4.03
N LEU A 206 -12.06 22.22 -3.70
CA LEU A 206 -10.97 22.61 -2.81
C LEU A 206 -11.12 21.97 -1.42
N ALA A 207 -12.34 21.97 -0.87
CA ALA A 207 -12.63 21.35 0.42
C ALA A 207 -12.37 19.84 0.39
N HIS A 208 -12.78 19.16 -0.68
CA HIS A 208 -12.52 17.73 -0.89
C HIS A 208 -11.02 17.42 -0.94
N GLU A 209 -10.24 18.15 -1.74
CA GLU A 209 -8.79 17.96 -1.83
C GLU A 209 -8.07 18.26 -0.53
N LEU A 210 -8.53 19.27 0.21
CA LEU A 210 -7.99 19.62 1.52
C LEU A 210 -8.37 18.58 2.59
N ALA A 211 -9.52 17.92 2.49
CA ALA A 211 -9.89 16.82 3.36
C ALA A 211 -8.88 15.66 3.26
N HIS A 212 -8.42 15.31 2.06
CA HIS A 212 -7.35 14.32 1.88
C HIS A 212 -6.05 14.71 2.59
N ILE A 213 -5.70 16.01 2.59
CA ILE A 213 -4.51 16.52 3.29
C ILE A 213 -4.69 16.41 4.80
N ALA A 214 -5.85 16.83 5.34
CA ALA A 214 -6.16 16.78 6.75
C ALA A 214 -6.12 15.34 7.31
N ARG A 215 -6.62 14.39 6.54
CA ARG A 215 -6.67 12.96 6.88
C ARG A 215 -5.34 12.24 6.67
N HIS A 216 -4.32 12.86 6.11
CA HIS A 216 -3.03 12.25 5.76
C HIS A 216 -3.16 11.08 4.76
N ASP A 217 -4.15 11.12 3.87
CA ASP A 217 -4.47 10.05 2.92
C ASP A 217 -3.31 9.69 1.99
N TYR A 218 -2.38 10.62 1.78
CA TYR A 218 -1.15 10.36 1.03
C TYR A 218 -0.29 9.24 1.65
N LEU A 219 -0.19 9.21 2.99
CA LEU A 219 0.61 8.17 3.67
C LEU A 219 -0.04 6.79 3.53
N VAL A 220 -1.37 6.74 3.69
CA VAL A 220 -2.12 5.49 3.50
C VAL A 220 -1.98 5.01 2.06
N ASN A 221 -2.08 5.92 1.08
CA ASN A 221 -1.91 5.57 -0.33
C ASN A 221 -0.49 5.06 -0.65
N LEU A 222 0.54 5.63 -0.05
CA LEU A 222 1.92 5.16 -0.20
C LEU A 222 2.09 3.75 0.36
N LEU A 223 1.60 3.50 1.58
CA LEU A 223 1.65 2.19 2.23
C LEU A 223 0.84 1.16 1.43
N GLN A 224 -0.34 1.54 0.97
CA GLN A 224 -1.21 0.73 0.12
C GLN A 224 -0.50 0.33 -1.18
N THR A 225 0.16 1.28 -1.86
CA THR A 225 0.93 1.02 -3.08
C THR A 225 2.10 0.05 -2.82
N LEU A 226 2.78 0.20 -1.68
CA LEU A 226 3.84 -0.72 -1.27
C LEU A 226 3.30 -2.15 -1.08
N ILE A 227 2.20 -2.30 -0.35
CA ILE A 227 1.57 -3.60 -0.09
C ILE A 227 1.06 -4.22 -1.40
N GLU A 228 0.40 -3.44 -2.27
CA GLU A 228 -0.04 -3.88 -3.60
C GLU A 228 1.14 -4.36 -4.46
N THR A 229 2.28 -3.68 -4.37
CA THR A 229 3.48 -4.05 -5.12
C THR A 229 4.11 -5.34 -4.59
N LEU A 230 4.19 -5.52 -3.27
CA LEU A 230 4.80 -6.71 -2.67
C LEU A 230 3.90 -7.95 -2.76
N LEU A 231 2.60 -7.77 -2.64
CA LEU A 231 1.59 -8.83 -2.61
C LEU A 231 0.73 -8.86 -3.89
N PHE A 232 1.31 -8.42 -5.01
CA PHE A 232 0.62 -8.20 -6.29
C PHE A 232 -0.09 -9.42 -6.85
N TYR A 233 0.37 -10.61 -6.51
CA TYR A 233 -0.15 -11.88 -7.00
C TYR A 233 -1.44 -12.33 -6.30
N HIS A 234 -1.89 -11.62 -5.21
CA HIS A 234 -3.05 -12.03 -4.44
C HIS A 234 -4.29 -11.16 -4.73
N PRO A 235 -5.39 -11.73 -5.25
CA PRO A 235 -6.57 -10.96 -5.66
C PRO A 235 -7.29 -10.25 -4.51
N ALA A 236 -7.28 -10.82 -3.29
CA ALA A 236 -7.90 -10.19 -2.13
C ALA A 236 -7.21 -8.87 -1.73
N VAL A 237 -5.90 -8.72 -1.99
CA VAL A 237 -5.17 -7.46 -1.76
C VAL A 237 -5.72 -6.37 -2.67
N TRP A 238 -5.90 -6.65 -3.95
CA TRP A 238 -6.45 -5.70 -4.93
C TRP A 238 -7.89 -5.32 -4.61
N TRP A 239 -8.72 -6.30 -4.25
CA TRP A 239 -10.09 -6.06 -3.83
C TRP A 239 -10.16 -5.16 -2.60
N LEU A 240 -9.39 -5.47 -1.55
CA LEU A 240 -9.38 -4.70 -0.30
C LEU A 240 -8.83 -3.29 -0.51
N SER A 241 -7.77 -3.17 -1.31
CA SER A 241 -7.22 -1.87 -1.72
C SER A 241 -8.21 -1.01 -2.49
N SER A 242 -9.00 -1.60 -3.38
CA SER A 242 -10.08 -0.89 -4.07
C SER A 242 -11.16 -0.42 -3.08
N ARG A 243 -11.46 -1.24 -2.07
CA ARG A 243 -12.41 -0.87 -1.02
C ARG A 243 -11.90 0.30 -0.18
N ILE A 244 -10.61 0.29 0.20
CA ILE A 244 -9.97 1.40 0.93
C ILE A 244 -10.06 2.69 0.12
N ARG A 245 -9.76 2.64 -1.18
CA ARG A 245 -9.90 3.82 -2.06
C ARG A 245 -11.34 4.35 -2.05
N HIS A 246 -12.32 3.49 -2.20
CA HIS A 246 -13.73 3.88 -2.19
C HIS A 246 -14.14 4.53 -0.84
N GLU A 247 -13.84 3.90 0.29
CA GLU A 247 -14.20 4.46 1.61
C GLU A 247 -13.46 5.78 1.90
N ARG A 248 -12.24 5.94 1.39
CA ARG A 248 -11.46 7.18 1.50
C ARG A 248 -12.15 8.33 0.76
N GLU A 249 -12.63 8.11 -0.47
CA GLU A 249 -13.39 9.11 -1.21
C GLU A 249 -14.68 9.49 -0.48
N VAL A 250 -15.44 8.51 0.03
CA VAL A 250 -16.65 8.78 0.80
C VAL A 250 -16.36 9.63 2.05
N CYS A 251 -15.25 9.36 2.76
CA CYS A 251 -14.85 10.17 3.91
C CYS A 251 -14.50 11.62 3.51
N ALA A 252 -13.80 11.80 2.38
CA ALA A 252 -13.46 13.14 1.89
C ALA A 252 -14.70 13.92 1.45
N ASP A 253 -15.65 13.25 0.79
CA ASP A 253 -16.94 13.82 0.40
C ASP A 253 -17.76 14.28 1.61
N VAL A 254 -17.87 13.44 2.65
CA VAL A 254 -18.59 13.81 3.90
C VAL A 254 -17.97 15.06 4.52
N MET A 255 -16.64 15.11 4.65
CA MET A 255 -15.97 16.29 5.22
C MET A 255 -16.16 17.54 4.35
N ALA A 256 -16.14 17.40 3.02
CA ALA A 256 -16.37 18.52 2.11
C ALA A 256 -17.81 19.06 2.22
N VAL A 257 -18.80 18.18 2.32
CA VAL A 257 -20.20 18.55 2.50
C VAL A 257 -20.42 19.24 3.85
N GLU A 258 -19.86 18.75 4.95
CA GLU A 258 -19.93 19.38 6.26
C GLU A 258 -19.36 20.81 6.27
N LEU A 259 -18.26 21.03 5.52
CA LEU A 259 -17.62 22.35 5.43
C LEU A 259 -18.38 23.35 4.53
N CYS A 260 -18.99 22.85 3.44
CA CYS A 260 -19.69 23.67 2.46
C CYS A 260 -21.21 23.76 2.73
N GLY A 261 -21.80 22.78 3.42
CA GLY A 261 -23.23 22.65 3.66
C GLY A 261 -23.85 23.81 4.44
N ASP A 262 -23.10 24.45 5.33
CA ASP A 262 -23.52 25.65 6.07
C ASP A 262 -23.73 26.89 5.18
N ARG A 263 -23.43 26.82 3.88
CA ARG A 263 -23.49 27.94 2.94
C ARG A 263 -24.51 27.76 1.82
N ILE A 264 -25.11 26.59 1.72
CA ILE A 264 -26.13 26.28 0.69
C ILE A 264 -27.56 26.53 1.25
N GLN A 265 -27.66 26.89 2.55
CA GLN A 265 -28.85 27.49 3.13
C GLN A 265 -28.78 29.02 3.03
#